data_c55d855e1339b6cf23a1d7f0803e64e1
#
_entry.id   c55d855e1339b6cf23a1d7f0803e64e1
#
_cell.length_a   1.000
_cell.length_b   1.000
_cell.length_c   1.000
_cell.angle_alpha   90.00
_cell.angle_beta   90.00
_cell.angle_gamma   90.00
#
_symmetry.space_group_name_H-M   'P 1'
#
loop_
_entity.id
_entity.type
_entity.pdbx_description
1 polymer ?
#
loop_
_entity_poly.entity_id
_entity_poly.type
_entity_poly.pdbx_seq_one_letter_code
_entity_poly.pdbx_strand_id
1 'polypeptide(L)'
;MKQGFRQSMAWLHTWSGLVVGWVLFAVFVTGTATYYRAEISRWMQPELHRQAAIGPEALAHAADLAVAHLEAHAGEARSWFIGLPTLERPLVELFWRTRPGTAPDHVLLDPRTGAPAAMRATKGGDLLYRFHFELHLPPLWGRWIVGICAMVMLVALVSGIVTHRRIFSDFFTLRRDKAAQRGWLDAHNVSGVLALPFHLMITYTGVVTLAIMYMPWGVTAAYKGDQFAYFAETGQITKARPAAGQPGTLAPVGPMVARALATIPEPLERLVVSNPRDANSTVVAVFEEPHGLSHEHPQVAFAGTSGTIVEVLSGGLRPAAKTFTTMVGLHEAHFAGPALRVLFFLCGLMGCAMVGSGLVLWTVARLPKAGTATGFGWRLVHTLNIGTIAGLPGGIAAYLIANRLLPADLAGRSEREVQAFFGVWILVAAAGAAANAWLAPRQAWRGALAAVAGLFAAAVLADLVLARALWDDPAWFLGFDAVLLAVAAGFALISHKVDRFRAPGRARREAAAVGTPRMERA
;
A
#
# COMPACT_ATOMS: atom_id res chain seq x y z
N MET A 1 -22.90 38.91 -0.38
CA MET A 1 -21.50 39.28 -0.76
C MET A 1 -20.99 38.28 -1.77
N LYS A 2 -20.60 38.72 -2.97
CA LYS A 2 -19.97 37.80 -3.96
C LYS A 2 -18.62 37.34 -3.39
N GLN A 3 -18.50 36.05 -3.10
CA GLN A 3 -17.22 35.48 -2.71
C GLN A 3 -16.28 35.55 -3.91
N GLY A 4 -15.06 36.07 -3.70
CA GLY A 4 -14.04 36.07 -4.75
C GLY A 4 -13.60 34.62 -5.06
N PHE A 5 -13.17 34.39 -6.32
CA PHE A 5 -12.74 33.06 -6.81
C PHE A 5 -11.82 32.32 -5.82
N ARG A 6 -10.86 33.02 -5.23
CA ARG A 6 -9.94 32.44 -4.24
C ARG A 6 -10.63 31.98 -2.96
N GLN A 7 -11.67 32.67 -2.50
CA GLN A 7 -12.43 32.28 -1.30
C GLN A 7 -13.22 31.00 -1.59
N SER A 8 -13.77 30.88 -2.80
CA SER A 8 -14.45 29.68 -3.25
C SER A 8 -13.47 28.49 -3.34
N MET A 9 -12.25 28.70 -3.83
CA MET A 9 -11.21 27.65 -3.87
C MET A 9 -10.76 27.26 -2.46
N ALA A 10 -10.61 28.18 -1.54
CA ALA A 10 -10.29 27.89 -0.14
C ALA A 10 -11.40 27.09 0.56
N TRP A 11 -12.65 27.43 0.28
CA TRP A 11 -13.80 26.66 0.77
C TRP A 11 -13.80 25.25 0.20
N LEU A 12 -13.66 25.12 -1.12
CA LEU A 12 -13.58 23.82 -1.82
C LEU A 12 -12.45 22.95 -1.24
N HIS A 13 -11.23 23.50 -1.14
CA HIS A 13 -10.08 22.82 -0.57
C HIS A 13 -10.33 22.31 0.86
N THR A 14 -10.92 23.16 1.72
CA THR A 14 -11.18 22.81 3.12
C THR A 14 -12.17 21.67 3.27
N TRP A 15 -13.27 21.71 2.52
CA TRP A 15 -14.34 20.71 2.68
C TRP A 15 -14.07 19.44 1.90
N SER A 16 -13.54 19.53 0.69
CA SER A 16 -13.10 18.35 -0.05
C SER A 16 -12.00 17.61 0.72
N GLY A 17 -10.98 18.35 1.21
CA GLY A 17 -9.91 17.75 2.00
C GLY A 17 -10.38 17.10 3.29
N LEU A 18 -11.38 17.63 3.98
CA LEU A 18 -11.95 16.99 5.17
C LEU A 18 -12.69 15.70 4.83
N VAL A 19 -13.61 15.75 3.85
CA VAL A 19 -14.51 14.62 3.52
C VAL A 19 -13.72 13.38 3.10
N VAL A 20 -12.68 13.55 2.27
CA VAL A 20 -11.86 12.42 1.80
C VAL A 20 -10.57 12.20 2.59
N GLY A 21 -10.22 13.13 3.49
CA GLY A 21 -8.92 13.17 4.16
C GLY A 21 -8.60 11.92 4.97
N TRP A 22 -9.59 11.31 5.64
CA TRP A 22 -9.37 10.08 6.41
C TRP A 22 -9.04 8.89 5.50
N VAL A 23 -9.74 8.76 4.38
CA VAL A 23 -9.44 7.72 3.38
C VAL A 23 -8.09 8.00 2.73
N LEU A 24 -7.83 9.25 2.32
CA LEU A 24 -6.55 9.63 1.71
C LEU A 24 -5.37 9.41 2.66
N PHE A 25 -5.53 9.67 3.96
CA PHE A 25 -4.47 9.35 4.92
C PHE A 25 -4.16 7.85 4.93
N ALA A 26 -5.19 7.01 4.95
CA ALA A 26 -5.01 5.57 4.88
C ALA A 26 -4.36 5.12 3.57
N VAL A 27 -4.78 5.69 2.43
CA VAL A 27 -4.19 5.46 1.11
C VAL A 27 -2.71 5.87 1.08
N PHE A 28 -2.35 7.05 1.62
CA PHE A 28 -0.95 7.49 1.67
C PHE A 28 -0.09 6.63 2.58
N VAL A 29 -0.56 6.27 3.79
CA VAL A 29 0.20 5.43 4.72
C VAL A 29 0.47 4.06 4.11
N THR A 30 -0.56 3.41 3.59
CA THR A 30 -0.42 2.06 3.02
C THR A 30 0.34 2.07 1.71
N GLY A 31 0.11 3.04 0.82
CA GLY A 31 0.88 3.21 -0.42
C GLY A 31 2.36 3.53 -0.16
N THR A 32 2.68 4.35 0.85
CA THR A 32 4.06 4.60 1.26
C THR A 32 4.74 3.34 1.78
N ALA A 33 4.04 2.53 2.59
CA ALA A 33 4.56 1.26 3.07
C ALA A 33 4.80 0.25 1.93
N THR A 34 4.02 0.33 0.85
CA THR A 34 4.10 -0.58 -0.31
C THR A 34 5.44 -0.49 -1.04
N TYR A 35 6.18 0.62 -0.96
CA TYR A 35 7.55 0.68 -1.47
C TYR A 35 8.48 -0.37 -0.85
N TYR A 36 8.10 -0.90 0.32
CA TYR A 36 8.84 -1.96 1.04
C TYR A 36 7.98 -3.22 1.24
N ARG A 37 7.08 -3.50 0.28
CA ARG A 37 6.17 -4.66 0.31
C ARG A 37 6.90 -5.98 0.48
N ALA A 38 7.97 -6.19 -0.28
CA ALA A 38 8.77 -7.41 -0.22
C ALA A 38 9.49 -7.55 1.12
N GLU A 39 10.06 -6.46 1.63
CA GLU A 39 10.74 -6.44 2.93
C GLU A 39 9.78 -6.70 4.09
N ILE A 40 8.57 -6.13 4.05
CA ILE A 40 7.53 -6.42 5.04
C ILE A 40 7.13 -7.91 4.98
N SER A 41 6.93 -8.46 3.77
CA SER A 41 6.60 -9.87 3.58
C SER A 41 7.70 -10.79 4.11
N ARG A 42 8.97 -10.48 3.83
CA ARG A 42 10.13 -11.23 4.35
C ARG A 42 10.19 -11.18 5.88
N TRP A 43 10.03 -10.00 6.48
CA TRP A 43 10.01 -9.88 7.94
C TRP A 43 8.89 -10.73 8.54
N MET A 44 7.73 -10.81 7.90
CA MET A 44 6.58 -11.58 8.38
C MET A 44 6.69 -13.10 8.14
N GLN A 45 7.67 -13.54 7.35
CA GLN A 45 7.95 -14.96 7.06
C GLN A 45 9.42 -15.30 7.35
N PRO A 46 9.86 -15.28 8.63
CA PRO A 46 11.26 -15.50 8.98
C PRO A 46 11.76 -16.93 8.67
N GLU A 47 10.86 -17.87 8.38
CA GLU A 47 11.21 -19.22 7.89
C GLU A 47 11.68 -19.19 6.43
N LEU A 48 11.43 -18.10 5.71
CA LEU A 48 11.80 -17.98 4.30
C LEU A 48 13.28 -17.61 4.18
N HIS A 49 14.13 -18.62 4.10
CA HIS A 49 15.56 -18.42 3.95
C HIS A 49 15.90 -18.10 2.50
N ARG A 50 16.64 -17.01 2.27
CA ARG A 50 17.13 -16.67 0.93
C ARG A 50 18.05 -17.79 0.42
N GLN A 51 17.83 -18.18 -0.81
CA GLN A 51 18.69 -19.11 -1.52
C GLN A 51 19.49 -18.38 -2.60
N ALA A 52 20.60 -19.00 -3.02
CA ALA A 52 21.33 -18.52 -4.19
C ALA A 52 20.41 -18.51 -5.42
N ALA A 53 20.71 -17.65 -6.39
CA ALA A 53 19.98 -17.61 -7.65
C ALA A 53 19.83 -19.01 -8.25
N ILE A 54 18.61 -19.38 -8.60
CA ILE A 54 18.31 -20.69 -9.18
C ILE A 54 18.64 -20.61 -10.69
N GLY A 55 19.52 -21.50 -11.14
CA GLY A 55 19.89 -21.54 -12.55
C GLY A 55 18.75 -22.04 -13.47
N PRO A 56 18.89 -21.84 -14.80
CA PRO A 56 17.85 -22.19 -15.78
C PRO A 56 17.35 -23.63 -15.71
N GLU A 57 18.25 -24.59 -15.47
CA GLU A 57 17.90 -26.00 -15.36
C GLU A 57 17.06 -26.28 -14.12
N ALA A 58 17.41 -25.68 -12.97
CA ALA A 58 16.65 -25.83 -11.74
C ALA A 58 15.28 -25.12 -11.82
N LEU A 59 15.16 -23.99 -12.53
CA LEU A 59 13.86 -23.36 -12.81
C LEU A 59 12.97 -24.24 -13.70
N ALA A 60 13.55 -24.87 -14.73
CA ALA A 60 12.84 -25.80 -15.58
C ALA A 60 12.33 -27.01 -14.78
N HIS A 61 13.18 -27.58 -13.93
CA HIS A 61 12.81 -28.67 -13.04
C HIS A 61 11.70 -28.28 -12.04
N ALA A 62 11.81 -27.10 -11.43
CA ALA A 62 10.80 -26.57 -10.52
C ALA A 62 9.43 -26.37 -11.20
N ALA A 63 9.43 -25.95 -12.47
CA ALA A 63 8.22 -25.82 -13.28
C ALA A 63 7.57 -27.20 -13.58
N ASP A 64 8.36 -28.23 -13.89
CA ASP A 64 7.84 -29.57 -14.11
C ASP A 64 7.25 -30.17 -12.80
N LEU A 65 7.89 -29.96 -11.64
CA LEU A 65 7.36 -30.35 -10.34
C LEU A 65 6.04 -29.62 -10.00
N ALA A 66 5.97 -28.33 -10.33
CA ALA A 66 4.76 -27.53 -10.16
C ALA A 66 3.59 -28.06 -10.98
N VAL A 67 3.83 -28.37 -12.25
CA VAL A 67 2.82 -28.94 -13.15
C VAL A 67 2.37 -30.32 -12.65
N ALA A 68 3.30 -31.19 -12.24
CA ALA A 68 2.95 -32.50 -11.70
C ALA A 68 2.04 -32.39 -10.46
N HIS A 69 2.34 -31.44 -9.56
CA HIS A 69 1.47 -31.16 -8.42
C HIS A 69 0.07 -30.68 -8.84
N LEU A 70 -0.01 -29.76 -9.82
CA LEU A 70 -1.28 -29.23 -10.31
C LEU A 70 -2.11 -30.27 -11.09
N GLU A 71 -1.47 -31.15 -11.84
CA GLU A 71 -2.15 -32.27 -12.51
C GLU A 71 -2.81 -33.22 -11.51
N ALA A 72 -2.16 -33.47 -10.37
CA ALA A 72 -2.67 -34.32 -9.32
C ALA A 72 -3.81 -33.68 -8.51
N HIS A 73 -3.76 -32.36 -8.27
CA HIS A 73 -4.65 -31.68 -7.31
C HIS A 73 -5.62 -30.68 -7.95
N ALA A 74 -5.32 -30.19 -9.15
CA ALA A 74 -6.04 -29.08 -9.80
C ALA A 74 -6.46 -29.41 -11.25
N GLY A 75 -6.61 -30.67 -11.60
CA GLY A 75 -6.88 -31.10 -12.97
C GLY A 75 -8.17 -30.58 -13.59
N GLU A 76 -9.17 -30.19 -12.78
CA GLU A 76 -10.42 -29.58 -13.26
C GLU A 76 -10.35 -28.06 -13.41
N ALA A 77 -9.26 -27.43 -12.95
CA ALA A 77 -9.10 -26.00 -13.05
C ALA A 77 -8.87 -25.55 -14.51
N ARG A 78 -9.51 -24.47 -14.91
CA ARG A 78 -9.37 -23.92 -16.28
C ARG A 78 -8.03 -23.21 -16.50
N SER A 79 -7.36 -22.79 -15.43
CA SER A 79 -6.06 -22.14 -15.51
C SER A 79 -5.26 -22.37 -14.23
N TRP A 80 -3.94 -22.46 -14.42
CA TRP A 80 -2.95 -22.54 -13.36
C TRP A 80 -2.04 -21.34 -13.42
N PHE A 81 -1.72 -20.78 -12.27
CA PHE A 81 -0.74 -19.71 -12.09
C PHE A 81 0.41 -20.26 -11.26
N ILE A 82 1.61 -20.24 -11.81
CA ILE A 82 2.82 -20.83 -11.23
C ILE A 82 3.84 -19.69 -11.07
N GLY A 83 3.95 -19.13 -9.87
CA GLY A 83 5.05 -18.23 -9.52
C GLY A 83 6.34 -19.05 -9.39
N LEU A 84 7.38 -18.66 -10.11
CA LEU A 84 8.67 -19.35 -10.08
C LEU A 84 9.55 -18.76 -8.96
N PRO A 85 10.51 -19.56 -8.44
CA PRO A 85 11.38 -19.09 -7.38
C PRO A 85 12.27 -17.93 -7.83
N THR A 86 12.35 -16.91 -7.00
CA THR A 86 13.24 -15.76 -7.15
C THR A 86 14.21 -15.66 -5.98
N LEU A 87 15.19 -14.74 -6.04
CA LEU A 87 16.09 -14.47 -4.91
C LEU A 87 15.36 -14.06 -3.63
N GLU A 88 14.26 -13.33 -3.79
CA GLU A 88 13.48 -12.82 -2.65
C GLU A 88 12.45 -13.84 -2.16
N ARG A 89 11.96 -14.67 -3.06
CA ARG A 89 10.97 -15.72 -2.76
C ARG A 89 11.45 -17.06 -3.35
N PRO A 90 12.26 -17.85 -2.62
CA PRO A 90 12.88 -19.06 -3.12
C PRO A 90 11.94 -20.29 -3.15
N LEU A 91 10.64 -20.07 -3.31
CA LEU A 91 9.61 -21.11 -3.36
C LEU A 91 8.81 -21.01 -4.66
N VAL A 92 8.27 -22.13 -5.09
CA VAL A 92 7.24 -22.15 -6.14
C VAL A 92 5.90 -21.82 -5.50
N GLU A 93 5.18 -20.88 -6.07
CA GLU A 93 3.88 -20.44 -5.58
C GLU A 93 2.79 -20.83 -6.58
N LEU A 94 1.85 -21.65 -6.16
CA LEU A 94 0.78 -22.16 -7.01
C LEU A 94 -0.55 -21.53 -6.64
N PHE A 95 -1.27 -21.04 -7.65
CA PHE A 95 -2.66 -20.61 -7.53
C PHE A 95 -3.51 -21.28 -8.60
N TRP A 96 -4.67 -21.78 -8.22
CA TRP A 96 -5.68 -22.27 -9.16
C TRP A 96 -7.07 -22.02 -8.61
N ARG A 97 -8.06 -22.12 -9.48
CA ARG A 97 -9.47 -21.99 -9.09
C ARG A 97 -10.27 -23.10 -9.73
N THR A 98 -10.82 -23.95 -8.91
CA THR A 98 -11.63 -25.08 -9.36
C THR A 98 -13.05 -24.63 -9.73
N ARG A 99 -13.63 -23.67 -8.97
CA ARG A 99 -14.99 -23.18 -9.20
C ARG A 99 -15.02 -21.66 -9.36
N PRO A 100 -15.78 -21.10 -10.34
CA PRO A 100 -16.01 -19.67 -10.45
C PRO A 100 -16.61 -19.10 -9.15
N GLY A 101 -16.10 -17.94 -8.70
CA GLY A 101 -16.60 -17.23 -7.51
C GLY A 101 -16.03 -17.72 -6.16
N THR A 102 -15.30 -18.84 -6.11
CA THR A 102 -14.55 -19.24 -4.90
C THR A 102 -13.22 -18.52 -4.80
N ALA A 103 -12.66 -18.46 -3.58
CA ALA A 103 -11.26 -18.07 -3.42
C ALA A 103 -10.36 -19.05 -4.19
N PRO A 104 -9.25 -18.61 -4.79
CA PRO A 104 -8.30 -19.53 -5.38
C PRO A 104 -7.64 -20.38 -4.30
N ASP A 105 -7.40 -21.63 -4.63
CA ASP A 105 -6.52 -22.50 -3.85
C ASP A 105 -5.08 -21.98 -3.99
N HIS A 106 -4.27 -22.14 -2.95
CA HIS A 106 -2.90 -21.62 -2.88
C HIS A 106 -2.00 -22.61 -2.15
N VAL A 107 -0.87 -22.95 -2.73
CA VAL A 107 0.15 -23.84 -2.15
C VAL A 107 1.54 -23.30 -2.47
N LEU A 108 2.45 -23.40 -1.51
CA LEU A 108 3.88 -23.15 -1.68
C LEU A 108 4.61 -24.50 -1.77
N LEU A 109 5.51 -24.65 -2.73
CA LEU A 109 6.32 -25.86 -2.89
C LEU A 109 7.82 -25.55 -2.79
N ASP A 110 8.56 -26.49 -2.24
CA ASP A 110 10.01 -26.54 -2.38
C ASP A 110 10.38 -26.75 -3.86
N PRO A 111 11.17 -25.89 -4.49
CA PRO A 111 11.48 -25.97 -5.92
C PRO A 111 12.32 -27.18 -6.32
N ARG A 112 12.97 -27.86 -5.37
CA ARG A 112 13.83 -29.02 -5.64
C ARG A 112 13.09 -30.34 -5.49
N THR A 113 12.10 -30.40 -4.61
CA THR A 113 11.41 -31.64 -4.27
C THR A 113 9.96 -31.67 -4.72
N GLY A 114 9.35 -30.52 -4.99
CA GLY A 114 7.92 -30.39 -5.25
C GLY A 114 7.04 -30.64 -4.02
N ALA A 115 7.64 -30.83 -2.84
CA ALA A 115 6.90 -31.04 -1.60
C ALA A 115 6.30 -29.70 -1.09
N PRO A 116 5.10 -29.74 -0.49
CA PRO A 116 4.53 -28.55 0.15
C PRO A 116 5.48 -27.99 1.22
N ALA A 117 5.76 -26.71 1.15
CA ALA A 117 6.62 -26.02 2.11
C ALA A 117 5.82 -25.63 3.36
N ALA A 118 6.34 -26.03 4.54
CA ALA A 118 5.76 -25.66 5.83
C ALA A 118 6.14 -24.22 6.18
N MET A 119 5.27 -23.27 5.85
CA MET A 119 5.43 -21.84 6.09
C MET A 119 4.24 -21.30 6.85
N ARG A 120 4.47 -20.28 7.72
CA ARG A 120 3.35 -19.56 8.31
C ARG A 120 2.52 -18.87 7.23
N ALA A 121 1.20 -19.05 7.26
CA ALA A 121 0.29 -18.36 6.38
C ALA A 121 0.17 -16.90 6.82
N THR A 122 0.48 -15.95 5.94
CA THR A 122 0.31 -14.51 6.17
C THR A 122 0.01 -13.80 4.85
N LYS A 123 -0.64 -12.62 4.92
CA LYS A 123 -0.76 -11.74 3.75
C LYS A 123 0.49 -10.88 3.54
N GLY A 124 1.41 -10.84 4.50
CA GLY A 124 2.64 -10.06 4.37
C GLY A 124 2.40 -8.59 4.01
N GLY A 125 3.27 -8.01 3.21
CA GLY A 125 3.11 -6.65 2.68
C GLY A 125 1.93 -6.50 1.71
N ASP A 126 1.38 -7.61 1.19
CA ASP A 126 0.23 -7.60 0.28
C ASP A 126 -1.05 -7.10 0.93
N LEU A 127 -1.18 -7.23 2.26
CA LEU A 127 -2.28 -6.60 2.97
C LEU A 127 -2.27 -5.08 2.76
N LEU A 128 -1.11 -4.43 2.94
CA LEU A 128 -0.98 -2.98 2.82
C LEU A 128 -1.10 -2.53 1.36
N TYR A 129 -0.50 -3.29 0.43
CA TYR A 129 -0.62 -3.05 -1.01
C TYR A 129 -2.09 -3.08 -1.46
N ARG A 130 -2.84 -4.13 -1.14
CA ARG A 130 -4.26 -4.22 -1.49
C ARG A 130 -5.10 -3.20 -0.75
N PHE A 131 -4.78 -2.92 0.52
CA PHE A 131 -5.50 -1.90 1.29
C PHE A 131 -5.40 -0.52 0.63
N HIS A 132 -4.26 -0.19 0.03
CA HIS A 132 -4.02 1.07 -0.66
C HIS A 132 -5.08 1.40 -1.71
N PHE A 133 -5.56 0.41 -2.48
CA PHE A 133 -6.49 0.65 -3.57
C PHE A 133 -7.84 -0.07 -3.43
N GLU A 134 -8.00 -0.97 -2.43
CA GLU A 134 -9.25 -1.72 -2.18
C GLU A 134 -9.84 -1.48 -0.79
N LEU A 135 -9.11 -0.87 0.15
CA LEU A 135 -9.53 -0.62 1.55
C LEU A 135 -10.02 -1.89 2.29
N HIS A 136 -9.57 -3.05 1.86
CA HIS A 136 -10.06 -4.36 2.34
C HIS A 136 -11.58 -4.56 2.16
N LEU A 137 -12.18 -3.83 1.24
CA LEU A 137 -13.58 -3.98 0.79
C LEU A 137 -13.65 -4.93 -0.41
N PRO A 138 -14.86 -5.37 -0.83
CA PRO A 138 -15.00 -6.03 -2.12
C PRO A 138 -14.32 -5.21 -3.21
N PRO A 139 -13.46 -5.80 -4.07
CA PRO A 139 -12.51 -5.06 -4.89
C PRO A 139 -13.10 -3.94 -5.73
N LEU A 140 -14.26 -4.16 -6.35
CA LEU A 140 -14.91 -3.14 -7.16
C LEU A 140 -15.27 -1.89 -6.34
N TRP A 141 -15.88 -2.06 -5.16
CA TRP A 141 -16.30 -0.95 -4.31
C TRP A 141 -15.11 -0.21 -3.71
N GLY A 142 -14.10 -0.95 -3.23
CA GLY A 142 -12.89 -0.35 -2.70
C GLY A 142 -12.20 0.53 -3.72
N ARG A 143 -12.00 0.04 -4.94
CA ARG A 143 -11.37 0.78 -6.05
C ARG A 143 -12.16 2.02 -6.45
N TRP A 144 -13.50 1.96 -6.47
CA TRP A 144 -14.32 3.14 -6.74
C TRP A 144 -14.16 4.21 -5.65
N ILE A 145 -14.19 3.82 -4.38
CA ILE A 145 -14.01 4.76 -3.26
C ILE A 145 -12.64 5.43 -3.33
N VAL A 146 -11.57 4.64 -3.47
CA VAL A 146 -10.20 5.17 -3.56
C VAL A 146 -10.04 6.07 -4.78
N GLY A 147 -10.59 5.67 -5.93
CA GLY A 147 -10.52 6.47 -7.15
C GLY A 147 -11.23 7.80 -7.06
N ILE A 148 -12.44 7.83 -6.48
CA ILE A 148 -13.17 9.08 -6.21
C ILE A 148 -12.34 9.96 -5.26
N CYS A 149 -11.78 9.38 -4.19
CA CYS A 149 -10.91 10.12 -3.27
C CYS A 149 -9.66 10.67 -3.98
N ALA A 150 -9.05 9.91 -4.89
CA ALA A 150 -7.89 10.36 -5.67
C ALA A 150 -8.25 11.52 -6.63
N MET A 151 -9.42 11.46 -7.30
CA MET A 151 -9.91 12.57 -8.11
C MET A 151 -10.16 13.83 -7.28
N VAL A 152 -10.78 13.68 -6.10
CA VAL A 152 -10.99 14.80 -5.17
C VAL A 152 -9.63 15.33 -4.65
N MET A 153 -8.65 14.46 -4.40
CA MET A 153 -7.30 14.88 -4.03
C MET A 153 -6.64 15.73 -5.11
N LEU A 154 -6.78 15.35 -6.39
CA LEU A 154 -6.25 16.15 -7.50
C LEU A 154 -6.86 17.56 -7.52
N VAL A 155 -8.18 17.66 -7.33
CA VAL A 155 -8.88 18.95 -7.19
C VAL A 155 -8.37 19.71 -5.95
N ALA A 156 -8.14 19.02 -4.83
CA ALA A 156 -7.62 19.64 -3.62
C ALA A 156 -6.20 20.18 -3.81
N LEU A 157 -5.32 19.47 -4.51
CA LEU A 157 -3.96 19.94 -4.84
C LEU A 157 -4.01 21.23 -5.68
N VAL A 158 -4.79 21.23 -6.77
CA VAL A 158 -4.93 22.40 -7.66
C VAL A 158 -5.55 23.58 -6.90
N SER A 159 -6.63 23.38 -6.16
CA SER A 159 -7.27 24.44 -5.37
C SER A 159 -6.37 24.96 -4.23
N GLY A 160 -5.54 24.09 -3.66
CA GLY A 160 -4.51 24.45 -2.68
C GLY A 160 -3.47 25.41 -3.25
N ILE A 161 -2.94 25.10 -4.45
CA ILE A 161 -2.00 25.97 -5.18
C ILE A 161 -2.63 27.35 -5.43
N VAL A 162 -3.87 27.40 -5.93
CA VAL A 162 -4.60 28.65 -6.21
C VAL A 162 -4.84 29.47 -4.93
N THR A 163 -5.09 28.78 -3.82
CA THR A 163 -5.36 29.42 -2.52
C THR A 163 -4.11 30.05 -1.91
N HIS A 164 -2.95 29.45 -2.10
CA HIS A 164 -1.70 29.85 -1.45
C HIS A 164 -0.94 30.92 -2.24
N ARG A 165 -1.16 32.22 -1.91
CA ARG A 165 -0.56 33.37 -2.62
C ARG A 165 0.98 33.41 -2.67
N ARG A 166 1.65 32.87 -1.66
CA ARG A 166 3.09 32.97 -1.45
C ARG A 166 3.73 31.58 -1.33
N ILE A 167 3.33 30.69 -2.25
CA ILE A 167 3.71 29.28 -2.18
C ILE A 167 5.24 29.09 -2.10
N PHE A 168 6.02 29.91 -2.81
CA PHE A 168 7.49 29.82 -2.82
C PHE A 168 8.15 30.73 -1.76
N SER A 169 7.58 31.86 -1.38
CA SER A 169 8.18 32.77 -0.40
C SER A 169 7.98 32.32 1.04
N ASP A 170 6.89 31.62 1.33
CA ASP A 170 6.61 31.04 2.66
C ASP A 170 7.10 29.57 2.80
N PHE A 171 7.78 29.04 1.79
CA PHE A 171 8.18 27.65 1.65
C PHE A 171 9.02 27.10 2.82
N PHE A 172 9.98 27.89 3.31
CA PHE A 172 10.85 27.49 4.43
C PHE A 172 10.42 28.07 5.78
N THR A 173 9.24 28.66 5.89
CA THR A 173 8.82 29.32 7.12
C THR A 173 7.97 28.40 8.00
N LEU A 174 8.59 27.75 8.98
CA LEU A 174 7.91 27.04 10.06
C LEU A 174 7.93 27.90 11.34
N ARG A 175 6.83 28.63 11.58
CA ARG A 175 6.70 29.58 12.70
C ARG A 175 6.22 28.87 13.96
N ARG A 176 7.15 28.31 14.73
CA ARG A 176 6.86 27.55 15.95
C ARG A 176 6.36 28.40 17.13
N ASP A 177 6.70 29.71 17.13
CA ASP A 177 6.40 30.65 18.23
C ASP A 177 5.03 31.34 18.07
N LYS A 178 4.28 31.04 17.01
CA LYS A 178 2.96 31.58 16.73
C LYS A 178 1.85 30.69 17.30
N ALA A 179 0.59 31.16 17.22
CA ALA A 179 -0.59 30.37 17.62
C ALA A 179 -0.62 28.99 16.95
N ALA A 180 -1.13 27.97 17.66
CA ALA A 180 -1.14 26.58 17.20
C ALA A 180 -1.71 26.40 15.77
N GLN A 181 -2.76 27.15 15.42
CA GLN A 181 -3.34 27.13 14.07
C GLN A 181 -2.32 27.52 13.01
N ARG A 182 -1.45 28.50 13.29
CA ARG A 182 -0.42 28.93 12.33
C ARG A 182 0.66 27.88 12.15
N GLY A 183 1.09 27.23 13.24
CA GLY A 183 2.07 26.15 13.19
C GLY A 183 1.58 24.96 12.38
N TRP A 184 0.32 24.56 12.55
CA TRP A 184 -0.28 23.47 11.75
C TRP A 184 -0.47 23.87 10.28
N LEU A 185 -0.82 25.13 9.99
CA LEU A 185 -0.89 25.63 8.62
C LEU A 185 0.50 25.62 7.95
N ASP A 186 1.54 26.08 8.64
CA ASP A 186 2.90 26.06 8.11
C ASP A 186 3.38 24.60 7.90
N ALA A 187 3.07 23.67 8.80
CA ALA A 187 3.39 22.26 8.63
C ALA A 187 2.70 21.63 7.41
N HIS A 188 1.40 21.91 7.23
CA HIS A 188 0.63 21.48 6.07
C HIS A 188 1.22 22.03 4.75
N ASN A 189 1.53 23.31 4.72
CA ASN A 189 2.09 23.96 3.54
C ASN A 189 3.49 23.44 3.20
N VAL A 190 4.38 23.33 4.19
CA VAL A 190 5.75 22.83 3.95
C VAL A 190 5.72 21.39 3.43
N SER A 191 4.96 20.49 4.07
CA SER A 191 4.87 19.10 3.61
C SER A 191 4.18 18.98 2.24
N GLY A 192 3.18 19.82 1.96
CA GLY A 192 2.49 19.83 0.69
C GLY A 192 3.34 20.35 -0.46
N VAL A 193 4.08 21.44 -0.23
CA VAL A 193 4.83 22.15 -1.30
C VAL A 193 6.17 21.48 -1.59
N LEU A 194 6.88 20.98 -0.57
CA LEU A 194 8.18 20.36 -0.75
C LEU A 194 8.11 19.10 -1.64
N ALA A 195 7.06 18.30 -1.53
CA ALA A 195 6.84 17.14 -2.37
C ALA A 195 5.72 17.37 -3.42
N LEU A 196 5.38 18.61 -3.76
CA LEU A 196 4.29 18.92 -4.68
C LEU A 196 4.40 18.23 -6.05
N PRO A 197 5.57 18.21 -6.73
CA PRO A 197 5.72 17.48 -7.98
C PRO A 197 5.40 15.99 -7.83
N PHE A 198 5.87 15.37 -6.75
CA PHE A 198 5.56 13.98 -6.43
C PHE A 198 4.06 13.79 -6.13
N HIS A 199 3.46 14.65 -5.32
CA HIS A 199 2.03 14.55 -4.99
C HIS A 199 1.14 14.67 -6.23
N LEU A 200 1.47 15.58 -7.16
CA LEU A 200 0.74 15.70 -8.43
C LEU A 200 0.93 14.46 -9.29
N MET A 201 2.17 14.00 -9.45
CA MET A 201 2.50 12.80 -10.22
C MET A 201 1.77 11.58 -9.67
N ILE A 202 1.95 11.26 -8.39
CA ILE A 202 1.42 10.03 -7.79
C ILE A 202 -0.12 10.02 -7.76
N THR A 203 -0.75 11.20 -7.55
CA THR A 203 -2.21 11.30 -7.56
C THR A 203 -2.76 11.14 -8.97
N TYR A 204 -2.17 11.82 -9.96
CA TYR A 204 -2.60 11.74 -11.34
C TYR A 204 -2.42 10.33 -11.92
N THR A 205 -1.25 9.75 -11.72
CA THR A 205 -0.95 8.39 -12.20
C THR A 205 -1.82 7.34 -11.51
N GLY A 206 -2.14 7.51 -10.22
CA GLY A 206 -3.08 6.64 -9.51
C GLY A 206 -4.50 6.68 -10.08
N VAL A 207 -4.98 7.85 -10.50
CA VAL A 207 -6.26 7.96 -11.22
C VAL A 207 -6.17 7.24 -12.58
N VAL A 208 -5.08 7.40 -13.31
CA VAL A 208 -4.87 6.75 -14.61
C VAL A 208 -4.80 5.22 -14.49
N THR A 209 -4.17 4.69 -13.45
CA THR A 209 -4.05 3.24 -13.20
C THR A 209 -5.41 2.54 -13.20
N LEU A 210 -6.46 3.20 -12.72
CA LEU A 210 -7.82 2.68 -12.70
C LEU A 210 -8.72 3.24 -13.83
N ALA A 211 -8.14 3.90 -14.85
CA ALA A 211 -8.89 4.62 -15.88
C ALA A 211 -9.88 3.73 -16.65
N ILE A 212 -9.50 2.50 -17.00
CA ILE A 212 -10.39 1.56 -17.72
C ILE A 212 -11.63 1.21 -16.88
N MET A 213 -11.49 1.18 -15.54
CA MET A 213 -12.64 0.95 -14.66
C MET A 213 -13.60 2.15 -14.65
N TYR A 214 -13.09 3.39 -14.65
CA TYR A 214 -13.94 4.60 -14.64
C TYR A 214 -14.51 4.94 -16.00
N MET A 215 -13.75 4.64 -17.05
CA MET A 215 -14.06 4.99 -18.45
C MET A 215 -14.04 3.74 -19.35
N PRO A 216 -14.92 2.74 -19.11
CA PRO A 216 -14.92 1.49 -19.87
C PRO A 216 -15.46 1.65 -21.29
N TRP A 217 -16.03 2.81 -21.63
CA TRP A 217 -16.81 3.01 -22.87
C TRP A 217 -16.03 2.71 -24.14
N GLY A 218 -14.75 3.05 -24.21
CA GLY A 218 -13.89 2.74 -25.35
C GLY A 218 -13.74 1.23 -25.58
N VAL A 219 -13.45 0.50 -24.49
CA VAL A 219 -13.33 -0.97 -24.53
C VAL A 219 -14.70 -1.60 -24.79
N THR A 220 -15.77 -1.08 -24.20
CA THR A 220 -17.12 -1.60 -24.41
C THR A 220 -17.56 -1.41 -25.87
N ALA A 221 -17.29 -0.25 -26.47
CA ALA A 221 -17.69 0.03 -27.85
C ALA A 221 -16.86 -0.76 -28.88
N ALA A 222 -15.52 -0.81 -28.72
CA ALA A 222 -14.64 -1.43 -29.69
C ALA A 222 -14.52 -2.96 -29.50
N TYR A 223 -14.55 -3.46 -28.26
CA TYR A 223 -14.28 -4.87 -27.93
C TYR A 223 -15.46 -5.56 -27.25
N LYS A 224 -16.65 -4.97 -27.29
CA LYS A 224 -17.87 -5.52 -26.62
C LYS A 224 -17.68 -5.84 -25.14
N GLY A 225 -16.79 -5.09 -24.46
CA GLY A 225 -16.43 -5.31 -23.07
C GLY A 225 -15.33 -6.35 -22.82
N ASP A 226 -14.80 -7.02 -23.84
CA ASP A 226 -13.66 -7.95 -23.70
C ASP A 226 -12.35 -7.17 -23.49
N GLN A 227 -12.01 -6.93 -22.23
CA GLN A 227 -10.75 -6.25 -21.87
C GLN A 227 -9.50 -7.05 -22.25
N PHE A 228 -9.58 -8.39 -22.24
CA PHE A 228 -8.44 -9.23 -22.63
C PHE A 228 -8.15 -9.08 -24.14
N ALA A 229 -9.17 -8.98 -24.99
CA ALA A 229 -8.98 -8.68 -26.40
C ALA A 229 -8.31 -7.31 -26.61
N TYR A 230 -8.70 -6.30 -25.83
CA TYR A 230 -8.07 -4.98 -25.86
C TYR A 230 -6.59 -5.04 -25.46
N PHE A 231 -6.27 -5.68 -24.34
CA PHE A 231 -4.88 -5.79 -23.87
C PHE A 231 -4.01 -6.61 -24.83
N ALA A 232 -4.55 -7.66 -25.43
CA ALA A 232 -3.84 -8.46 -26.43
C ALA A 232 -3.59 -7.66 -27.71
N GLU A 233 -4.59 -6.94 -28.23
CA GLU A 233 -4.41 -6.13 -29.44
C GLU A 233 -3.41 -4.99 -29.25
N THR A 234 -3.32 -4.45 -28.04
CA THR A 234 -2.37 -3.38 -27.70
C THR A 234 -0.96 -3.90 -27.37
N GLY A 235 -0.75 -5.22 -27.38
CA GLY A 235 0.55 -5.86 -27.13
C GLY A 235 0.94 -5.96 -25.66
N GLN A 236 -0.02 -5.85 -24.74
CA GLN A 236 0.25 -5.93 -23.30
C GLN A 236 0.24 -7.36 -22.78
N ILE A 237 -0.58 -8.23 -23.37
CA ILE A 237 -0.68 -9.65 -22.99
C ILE A 237 -0.82 -10.53 -24.22
N THR A 238 -0.40 -11.79 -24.09
CA THR A 238 -0.76 -12.85 -25.04
C THR A 238 -2.16 -13.36 -24.71
N LYS A 239 -3.02 -13.47 -25.72
CA LYS A 239 -4.37 -14.01 -25.54
C LYS A 239 -4.35 -15.53 -25.56
N ALA A 240 -4.80 -16.17 -24.49
CA ALA A 240 -5.00 -17.61 -24.48
C ALA A 240 -5.99 -18.06 -25.56
N ARG A 241 -5.74 -19.21 -26.18
CA ARG A 241 -6.68 -19.80 -27.13
C ARG A 241 -7.95 -20.25 -26.42
N PRO A 242 -9.12 -20.09 -27.03
CA PRO A 242 -10.34 -20.69 -26.50
C PRO A 242 -10.17 -22.22 -26.41
N ALA A 243 -10.77 -22.84 -25.41
CA ALA A 243 -10.79 -24.29 -25.30
C ALA A 243 -11.41 -24.92 -26.55
N ALA A 244 -10.80 -25.95 -27.10
CA ALA A 244 -11.32 -26.71 -28.23
C ALA A 244 -12.45 -27.66 -27.79
N GLY A 245 -12.55 -27.97 -26.51
CA GLY A 245 -13.48 -28.97 -25.98
C GLY A 245 -13.03 -30.41 -26.30
N GLN A 246 -11.79 -30.59 -26.72
CA GLN A 246 -11.18 -31.90 -27.03
C GLN A 246 -10.06 -32.18 -26.03
N PRO A 247 -9.96 -33.40 -25.51
CA PRO A 247 -8.89 -33.80 -24.61
C PRO A 247 -7.52 -33.56 -25.25
N GLY A 248 -6.58 -33.05 -24.47
CA GLY A 248 -5.19 -32.85 -24.86
C GLY A 248 -4.28 -33.03 -23.66
N THR A 249 -3.08 -33.55 -23.90
CA THR A 249 -2.05 -33.72 -22.85
C THR A 249 -1.04 -32.60 -22.95
N LEU A 250 -0.72 -31.98 -21.83
CA LEU A 250 0.30 -30.95 -21.74
C LEU A 250 1.69 -31.57 -22.01
N ALA A 251 2.45 -30.98 -22.92
CA ALA A 251 3.85 -31.36 -23.12
C ALA A 251 4.69 -30.93 -21.90
N PRO A 252 5.86 -31.54 -21.65
CA PRO A 252 6.75 -31.16 -20.57
C PRO A 252 7.03 -29.64 -20.58
N VAL A 253 6.84 -28.99 -19.43
CA VAL A 253 6.94 -27.52 -19.32
C VAL A 253 8.39 -27.06 -19.12
N GLY A 254 9.25 -27.88 -18.51
CA GLY A 254 10.67 -27.57 -18.33
C GLY A 254 11.38 -27.19 -19.62
N PRO A 255 11.24 -27.94 -20.73
CA PRO A 255 11.78 -27.54 -22.04
C PRO A 255 11.20 -26.22 -22.59
N MET A 256 9.93 -25.87 -22.25
CA MET A 256 9.36 -24.56 -22.63
C MET A 256 10.02 -23.43 -21.83
N VAL A 257 10.23 -23.63 -20.52
CA VAL A 257 10.97 -22.70 -19.65
C VAL A 257 12.38 -22.47 -20.17
N ALA A 258 13.12 -23.54 -20.49
CA ALA A 258 14.47 -23.41 -21.03
C ALA A 258 14.51 -22.58 -22.34
N ARG A 259 13.54 -22.79 -23.23
CA ARG A 259 13.41 -22.01 -24.47
C ARG A 259 12.98 -20.57 -24.21
N ALA A 260 12.08 -20.34 -23.26
CA ALA A 260 11.65 -19.00 -22.87
C ALA A 260 12.85 -18.18 -22.36
N LEU A 261 13.65 -18.75 -21.46
CA LEU A 261 14.88 -18.13 -20.93
C LEU A 261 15.95 -17.87 -21.99
N ALA A 262 16.00 -18.68 -23.07
CA ALA A 262 16.88 -18.44 -24.21
C ALA A 262 16.36 -17.35 -25.15
N THR A 263 15.07 -17.00 -25.07
CA THR A 263 14.42 -16.03 -25.95
C THR A 263 14.40 -14.62 -25.36
N ILE A 264 14.19 -14.50 -24.05
CA ILE A 264 14.04 -13.23 -23.32
C ILE A 264 15.10 -13.17 -22.22
N PRO A 265 15.90 -12.09 -22.12
CA PRO A 265 17.00 -11.98 -21.17
C PRO A 265 16.57 -11.60 -19.74
N GLU A 266 15.35 -11.10 -19.55
CA GLU A 266 14.82 -10.72 -18.24
C GLU A 266 14.59 -11.97 -17.36
N PRO A 267 14.58 -11.84 -16.04
CA PRO A 267 14.23 -12.93 -15.13
C PRO A 267 12.81 -13.44 -15.36
N LEU A 268 12.64 -14.77 -15.38
CA LEU A 268 11.33 -15.39 -15.52
C LEU A 268 10.59 -15.34 -14.17
N GLU A 269 9.44 -14.67 -14.15
CA GLU A 269 8.65 -14.44 -12.94
C GLU A 269 7.64 -15.56 -12.70
N ARG A 270 6.84 -15.90 -13.73
CA ARG A 270 5.72 -16.85 -13.59
C ARG A 270 5.34 -17.52 -14.90
N LEU A 271 4.62 -18.63 -14.74
CA LEU A 271 3.94 -19.29 -15.86
C LEU A 271 2.42 -19.18 -15.66
N VAL A 272 1.71 -18.99 -16.76
CA VAL A 272 0.24 -19.07 -16.80
C VAL A 272 -0.13 -20.18 -17.77
N VAL A 273 -0.77 -21.24 -17.25
CA VAL A 273 -1.29 -22.36 -18.05
C VAL A 273 -2.79 -22.20 -18.19
N SER A 274 -3.26 -22.08 -19.42
CA SER A 274 -4.68 -22.01 -19.75
C SER A 274 -5.15 -23.29 -20.42
N ASN A 275 -6.33 -23.78 -20.02
CA ASN A 275 -6.95 -25.00 -20.52
C ASN A 275 -6.00 -26.23 -20.47
N PRO A 276 -5.43 -26.60 -19.31
CA PRO A 276 -4.29 -27.55 -19.23
C PRO A 276 -4.58 -28.96 -19.77
N ARG A 277 -5.85 -29.38 -19.86
CA ARG A 277 -6.27 -30.69 -20.37
C ARG A 277 -6.98 -30.62 -21.73
N ASP A 278 -6.80 -29.54 -22.46
CA ASP A 278 -7.47 -29.30 -23.73
C ASP A 278 -6.45 -29.28 -24.88
N ALA A 279 -6.88 -29.70 -26.07
CA ALA A 279 -6.03 -29.65 -27.27
C ALA A 279 -5.52 -28.23 -27.61
N ASN A 280 -6.23 -27.19 -27.17
CA ASN A 280 -5.85 -25.79 -27.27
C ASN A 280 -5.18 -25.25 -26.01
N SER A 281 -4.57 -26.11 -25.18
CA SER A 281 -3.81 -25.64 -24.03
C SER A 281 -2.73 -24.63 -24.41
N THR A 282 -2.52 -23.62 -23.58
CA THR A 282 -1.53 -22.56 -23.82
C THR A 282 -0.70 -22.37 -22.55
N VAL A 283 0.62 -22.31 -22.69
CA VAL A 283 1.55 -21.97 -21.61
C VAL A 283 2.18 -20.63 -21.94
N VAL A 284 2.03 -19.66 -21.07
CA VAL A 284 2.63 -18.32 -21.21
C VAL A 284 3.70 -18.14 -20.13
N ALA A 285 4.94 -18.00 -20.54
CA ALA A 285 6.04 -17.59 -19.68
C ALA A 285 6.06 -16.05 -19.60
N VAL A 286 5.93 -15.50 -18.41
CA VAL A 286 5.87 -14.06 -18.13
C VAL A 286 7.13 -13.67 -17.38
N PHE A 287 7.81 -12.65 -17.88
CA PHE A 287 9.09 -12.18 -17.38
C PHE A 287 8.92 -10.91 -16.53
N GLU A 288 9.89 -10.64 -15.68
CA GLU A 288 9.95 -9.39 -14.92
C GLU A 288 10.02 -8.19 -15.86
N GLU A 289 9.63 -7.03 -15.35
CA GLU A 289 9.69 -5.78 -16.11
C GLU A 289 11.13 -5.43 -16.48
N PRO A 290 11.42 -5.08 -17.75
CA PRO A 290 12.69 -4.51 -18.12
C PRO A 290 12.96 -3.21 -17.35
N HIS A 291 14.22 -2.88 -17.14
CA HIS A 291 14.58 -1.60 -16.54
C HIS A 291 14.05 -0.43 -17.38
N GLY A 292 13.01 0.23 -16.91
CA GLY A 292 12.37 1.33 -17.62
C GLY A 292 11.14 1.87 -16.88
N LEU A 293 10.52 2.90 -17.45
CA LEU A 293 9.35 3.54 -16.85
C LEU A 293 8.03 2.81 -17.15
N SER A 294 8.04 1.89 -18.12
CA SER A 294 6.82 1.25 -18.60
C SER A 294 6.55 -0.04 -17.83
N HIS A 295 5.37 -0.16 -17.27
CA HIS A 295 4.87 -1.38 -16.66
C HIS A 295 4.48 -2.37 -17.78
N GLU A 296 5.45 -3.11 -18.29
CA GLU A 296 5.25 -4.13 -19.32
C GLU A 296 6.03 -5.40 -18.98
N HIS A 297 5.37 -6.54 -19.09
CA HIS A 297 5.98 -7.83 -18.85
C HIS A 297 6.20 -8.55 -20.19
N PRO A 298 7.44 -8.78 -20.61
CA PRO A 298 7.72 -9.61 -21.77
C PRO A 298 7.14 -11.01 -21.60
N GLN A 299 6.70 -11.62 -22.69
CA GLN A 299 6.01 -12.91 -22.65
C GLN A 299 6.45 -13.81 -23.80
N VAL A 300 6.54 -15.11 -23.53
CA VAL A 300 6.67 -16.16 -24.56
C VAL A 300 5.50 -17.12 -24.40
N ALA A 301 4.67 -17.23 -25.41
CA ALA A 301 3.53 -18.14 -25.42
C ALA A 301 3.84 -19.40 -26.22
N PHE A 302 3.44 -20.53 -25.67
CA PHE A 302 3.61 -21.87 -26.25
C PHE A 302 2.26 -22.53 -26.49
N ALA A 303 2.15 -23.31 -27.57
CA ALA A 303 1.10 -24.29 -27.69
C ALA A 303 1.37 -25.40 -26.66
N GLY A 304 0.47 -25.57 -25.67
CA GLY A 304 0.71 -26.44 -24.52
C GLY A 304 0.91 -27.90 -24.87
N THR A 305 0.22 -28.41 -25.90
CA THR A 305 0.32 -29.83 -26.32
C THR A 305 1.59 -30.18 -27.10
N SER A 306 2.20 -29.20 -27.81
CA SER A 306 3.41 -29.44 -28.61
C SER A 306 4.65 -28.77 -28.03
N GLY A 307 4.46 -27.78 -27.16
CA GLY A 307 5.52 -26.92 -26.67
C GLY A 307 6.15 -26.00 -27.71
N THR A 308 5.55 -25.82 -28.88
CA THR A 308 6.04 -24.88 -29.89
C THR A 308 5.73 -23.43 -29.53
N ILE A 309 6.67 -22.51 -29.80
CA ILE A 309 6.43 -21.07 -29.57
C ILE A 309 5.34 -20.60 -30.57
N VAL A 310 4.34 -19.94 -30.05
CA VAL A 310 3.21 -19.39 -30.82
C VAL A 310 3.36 -17.87 -30.96
N GLU A 311 3.83 -17.21 -29.92
CA GLU A 311 3.94 -15.75 -29.88
C GLU A 311 5.07 -15.33 -28.94
N VAL A 312 5.76 -14.24 -29.27
CA VAL A 312 6.74 -13.57 -28.41
C VAL A 312 6.35 -12.10 -28.33
N LEU A 313 6.07 -11.63 -27.12
CA LEU A 313 5.86 -10.22 -26.82
C LEU A 313 7.08 -9.70 -26.05
N SER A 314 7.90 -8.88 -26.71
CA SER A 314 9.08 -8.26 -26.11
C SER A 314 9.21 -6.84 -26.64
N GLY A 315 8.56 -5.90 -25.98
CA GLY A 315 8.44 -4.52 -26.46
C GLY A 315 7.40 -4.34 -27.57
N GLY A 316 7.39 -3.17 -28.20
CA GLY A 316 6.48 -2.90 -29.34
C GLY A 316 5.05 -2.54 -28.97
N LEU A 317 4.80 -2.11 -27.73
CA LEU A 317 3.49 -1.59 -27.33
C LEU A 317 3.03 -0.46 -28.25
N ARG A 318 1.76 -0.44 -28.63
CA ARG A 318 1.16 0.70 -29.33
C ARG A 318 1.29 1.98 -28.49
N PRO A 319 1.44 3.17 -29.12
CA PRO A 319 1.73 4.43 -28.40
C PRO A 319 0.77 4.74 -27.23
N ALA A 320 -0.52 4.50 -27.41
CA ALA A 320 -1.50 4.72 -26.33
C ALA A 320 -1.30 3.74 -25.16
N ALA A 321 -1.04 2.46 -25.45
CA ALA A 321 -0.71 1.46 -24.43
C ALA A 321 0.61 1.79 -23.73
N LYS A 322 1.64 2.21 -24.47
CA LYS A 322 2.93 2.66 -23.91
C LYS A 322 2.75 3.83 -22.95
N THR A 323 1.91 4.81 -23.32
CA THR A 323 1.61 5.94 -22.44
C THR A 323 0.92 5.46 -21.16
N PHE A 324 -0.10 4.60 -21.27
CA PHE A 324 -0.81 4.04 -20.13
C PHE A 324 0.12 3.25 -19.21
N THR A 325 0.90 2.30 -19.75
CA THR A 325 1.82 1.48 -18.96
C THR A 325 2.95 2.32 -18.34
N THR A 326 3.39 3.41 -18.99
CA THR A 326 4.32 4.37 -18.39
C THR A 326 3.70 5.10 -17.20
N MET A 327 2.42 5.50 -17.26
CA MET A 327 1.74 6.10 -16.11
C MET A 327 1.59 5.11 -14.95
N VAL A 328 1.29 3.84 -15.25
CA VAL A 328 1.27 2.76 -14.25
C VAL A 328 2.65 2.57 -13.63
N GLY A 329 3.69 2.46 -14.44
CA GLY A 329 5.06 2.29 -13.95
C GLY A 329 5.56 3.45 -13.10
N LEU A 330 5.19 4.70 -13.45
CA LEU A 330 5.45 5.88 -12.61
C LEU A 330 4.73 5.81 -11.25
N HIS A 331 3.54 5.22 -11.22
CA HIS A 331 2.79 5.05 -9.97
C HIS A 331 3.38 3.97 -9.08
N GLU A 332 3.69 2.82 -9.64
CA GLU A 332 4.21 1.67 -8.90
C GLU A 332 5.70 1.79 -8.58
N ALA A 333 6.44 2.59 -9.37
CA ALA A 333 7.85 2.92 -9.17
C ALA A 333 8.81 1.71 -9.18
N HIS A 334 8.48 0.62 -9.91
CA HIS A 334 9.34 -0.56 -10.01
C HIS A 334 10.71 -0.24 -10.64
N PHE A 335 10.78 0.78 -11.50
CA PHE A 335 12.03 1.30 -12.07
C PHE A 335 12.96 1.95 -11.04
N ALA A 336 12.47 2.25 -9.84
CA ALA A 336 13.21 3.02 -8.85
C ALA A 336 14.28 2.15 -8.17
N GLY A 337 15.53 2.41 -8.46
CA GLY A 337 16.65 1.87 -7.70
C GLY A 337 16.62 2.33 -6.23
N PRO A 338 17.47 1.77 -5.35
CA PRO A 338 17.37 1.96 -3.90
C PRO A 338 17.30 3.41 -3.44
N ALA A 339 18.10 4.31 -4.02
CA ALA A 339 18.11 5.73 -3.62
C ALA A 339 16.81 6.45 -4.01
N LEU A 340 16.29 6.18 -5.22
CA LEU A 340 15.04 6.78 -5.69
C LEU A 340 13.83 6.21 -4.93
N ARG A 341 13.86 4.93 -4.57
CA ARG A 341 12.84 4.27 -3.72
C ARG A 341 12.78 4.93 -2.34
N VAL A 342 13.92 5.23 -1.72
CA VAL A 342 13.97 6.00 -0.46
C VAL A 342 13.39 7.41 -0.65
N LEU A 343 13.73 8.10 -1.74
CA LEU A 343 13.19 9.43 -2.03
C LEU A 343 11.66 9.39 -2.17
N PHE A 344 11.11 8.43 -2.90
CA PHE A 344 9.66 8.28 -3.06
C PHE A 344 8.97 7.93 -1.73
N PHE A 345 9.60 7.09 -0.92
CA PHE A 345 9.13 6.79 0.44
C PHE A 345 9.07 8.06 1.31
N LEU A 346 10.11 8.90 1.29
CA LEU A 346 10.13 10.16 2.03
C LEU A 346 9.07 11.14 1.51
N CYS A 347 8.88 11.23 0.20
CA CYS A 347 7.80 12.03 -0.39
C CYS A 347 6.41 11.49 0.00
N GLY A 348 6.24 10.16 0.07
CA GLY A 348 5.03 9.54 0.59
C GLY A 348 4.76 9.86 2.06
N LEU A 349 5.79 9.83 2.92
CA LEU A 349 5.69 10.29 4.31
C LEU A 349 5.30 11.77 4.42
N MET A 350 5.80 12.60 3.50
CA MET A 350 5.38 14.01 3.43
C MET A 350 3.91 14.14 3.02
N GLY A 351 3.40 13.25 2.15
CA GLY A 351 1.97 13.13 1.85
C GLY A 351 1.14 12.78 3.08
N CYS A 352 1.59 11.79 3.87
CA CYS A 352 0.95 11.45 5.16
C CYS A 352 0.94 12.68 6.11
N ALA A 353 2.06 13.39 6.20
CA ALA A 353 2.17 14.59 7.04
C ALA A 353 1.27 15.72 6.53
N MET A 354 1.19 15.93 5.21
CA MET A 354 0.32 16.93 4.59
C MET A 354 -1.16 16.65 4.89
N VAL A 355 -1.63 15.44 4.62
CA VAL A 355 -3.03 15.08 4.87
C VAL A 355 -3.34 15.10 6.37
N GLY A 356 -2.49 14.48 7.20
CA GLY A 356 -2.66 14.43 8.65
C GLY A 356 -2.67 15.82 9.29
N SER A 357 -1.73 16.71 8.91
CA SER A 357 -1.72 18.10 9.41
C SER A 357 -2.93 18.91 8.96
N GLY A 358 -3.43 18.69 7.74
CA GLY A 358 -4.66 19.30 7.24
C GLY A 358 -5.89 18.90 8.07
N LEU A 359 -6.04 17.62 8.40
CA LEU A 359 -7.11 17.10 9.26
C LEU A 359 -7.04 17.69 10.68
N VAL A 360 -5.83 17.76 11.27
CA VAL A 360 -5.63 18.39 12.58
C VAL A 360 -5.88 19.90 12.52
N LEU A 361 -5.43 20.59 11.47
CA LEU A 361 -5.66 22.02 11.27
C LEU A 361 -7.15 22.35 11.28
N TRP A 362 -8.00 21.51 10.68
CA TRP A 362 -9.44 21.72 10.67
C TRP A 362 -10.02 21.78 12.07
N THR A 363 -9.61 20.88 12.97
CA THR A 363 -10.06 20.85 14.38
C THR A 363 -9.47 21.99 15.20
N VAL A 364 -8.19 22.32 14.99
CA VAL A 364 -7.51 23.41 15.70
C VAL A 364 -8.08 24.78 15.33
N ALA A 365 -8.42 24.99 14.06
CA ALA A 365 -9.02 26.25 13.58
C ALA A 365 -10.44 26.46 14.11
N ARG A 366 -11.12 25.38 14.53
CA ARG A 366 -12.51 25.40 15.04
C ARG A 366 -12.61 25.00 16.51
N LEU A 367 -11.48 25.11 17.23
CA LEU A 367 -11.48 24.84 18.67
C LEU A 367 -12.44 25.80 19.37
N PRO A 368 -13.40 25.29 20.18
CA PRO A 368 -14.34 26.14 20.90
C PRO A 368 -13.63 27.13 21.83
N LYS A 369 -14.22 28.29 22.02
CA LYS A 369 -13.74 29.27 23.00
C LYS A 369 -13.81 28.65 24.41
N ALA A 370 -12.91 29.07 25.30
CA ALA A 370 -12.91 28.60 26.68
C ALA A 370 -14.28 28.83 27.30
N GLY A 371 -14.84 27.78 27.93
CA GLY A 371 -16.16 27.82 28.59
C GLY A 371 -17.34 27.41 27.71
N THR A 372 -17.15 27.15 26.40
CA THR A 372 -18.19 26.62 25.53
C THR A 372 -18.05 25.10 25.32
N ALA A 373 -19.17 24.38 25.36
CA ALA A 373 -19.19 22.94 25.12
C ALA A 373 -18.81 22.64 23.66
N THR A 374 -18.06 21.56 23.44
CA THR A 374 -17.73 21.06 22.09
C THR A 374 -18.98 20.45 21.44
N GLY A 375 -19.38 20.98 20.27
CA GLY A 375 -20.48 20.40 19.49
C GLY A 375 -20.16 19.01 18.95
N PHE A 376 -21.22 18.24 18.64
CA PHE A 376 -21.11 16.87 18.10
C PHE A 376 -20.19 16.79 16.88
N GLY A 377 -20.33 17.68 15.90
CA GLY A 377 -19.52 17.66 14.66
C GLY A 377 -18.02 17.82 14.94
N TRP A 378 -17.63 18.69 15.87
CA TRP A 378 -16.22 18.84 16.25
C TRP A 378 -15.69 17.56 16.93
N ARG A 379 -16.45 16.97 17.85
CA ARG A 379 -16.08 15.72 18.52
C ARG A 379 -15.95 14.56 17.54
N LEU A 380 -16.86 14.45 16.59
CA LEU A 380 -16.82 13.44 15.54
C LEU A 380 -15.53 13.56 14.71
N VAL A 381 -15.23 14.74 14.19
CA VAL A 381 -14.01 14.98 13.39
C VAL A 381 -12.76 14.71 14.23
N HIS A 382 -12.71 15.14 15.48
CA HIS A 382 -11.57 14.89 16.36
C HIS A 382 -11.36 13.40 16.65
N THR A 383 -12.44 12.65 16.88
CA THR A 383 -12.39 11.19 17.04
C THR A 383 -11.90 10.49 15.78
N LEU A 384 -12.44 10.86 14.61
CA LEU A 384 -12.01 10.30 13.32
C LEU A 384 -10.55 10.61 13.04
N ASN A 385 -10.06 11.80 13.41
CA ASN A 385 -8.65 12.15 13.27
C ASN A 385 -7.75 11.24 14.13
N ILE A 386 -8.10 11.01 15.41
CA ILE A 386 -7.35 10.09 16.28
C ILE A 386 -7.42 8.67 15.74
N GLY A 387 -8.62 8.21 15.38
CA GLY A 387 -8.84 6.87 14.83
C GLY A 387 -8.06 6.62 13.55
N THR A 388 -7.89 7.63 12.71
CA THR A 388 -7.15 7.49 11.45
C THR A 388 -5.64 7.70 11.65
N ILE A 389 -5.22 8.80 12.27
CA ILE A 389 -3.80 9.19 12.33
C ILE A 389 -3.02 8.32 13.34
N ALA A 390 -3.65 7.90 14.43
CA ALA A 390 -3.05 6.99 15.40
C ALA A 390 -3.57 5.55 15.24
N GLY A 391 -4.88 5.37 15.00
CA GLY A 391 -5.48 4.04 14.94
C GLY A 391 -4.96 3.18 13.80
N LEU A 392 -4.82 3.72 12.59
CA LEU A 392 -4.28 2.95 11.46
C LEU A 392 -2.83 2.47 11.68
N PRO A 393 -1.87 3.32 12.08
CA PRO A 393 -0.54 2.82 12.44
C PRO A 393 -0.56 1.81 13.60
N GLY A 394 -1.44 2.02 14.59
CA GLY A 394 -1.66 1.05 15.67
C GLY A 394 -2.14 -0.31 15.15
N GLY A 395 -3.06 -0.32 14.18
CA GLY A 395 -3.50 -1.52 13.49
C GLY A 395 -2.36 -2.22 12.74
N ILE A 396 -1.51 -1.46 12.03
CA ILE A 396 -0.32 -2.02 11.36
C ILE A 396 0.62 -2.68 12.38
N ALA A 397 0.91 -2.02 13.51
CA ALA A 397 1.74 -2.61 14.57
C ALA A 397 1.10 -3.89 15.15
N ALA A 398 -0.20 -3.90 15.36
CA ALA A 398 -0.93 -5.08 15.82
C ALA A 398 -0.90 -6.25 14.83
N TYR A 399 -0.95 -5.96 13.53
CA TYR A 399 -0.76 -6.93 12.46
C TYR A 399 0.62 -7.62 12.54
N LEU A 400 1.67 -6.82 12.73
CA LEU A 400 3.03 -7.31 12.91
C LEU A 400 3.18 -8.14 14.20
N ILE A 401 2.59 -7.69 15.32
CA ILE A 401 2.59 -8.42 16.59
C ILE A 401 1.84 -9.75 16.44
N ALA A 402 0.65 -9.74 15.85
CA ALA A 402 -0.14 -10.95 15.63
C ALA A 402 0.62 -11.99 14.80
N ASN A 403 1.38 -11.54 13.81
CA ASN A 403 2.25 -12.41 13.02
C ASN A 403 3.30 -13.13 13.87
N ARG A 404 3.77 -12.57 14.97
CA ARG A 404 4.73 -13.23 15.85
C ARG A 404 4.07 -14.09 16.92
N LEU A 405 2.91 -13.68 17.43
CA LEU A 405 2.24 -14.35 18.53
C LEU A 405 1.39 -15.56 18.11
N LEU A 406 0.82 -15.54 16.90
CA LEU A 406 -0.04 -16.61 16.44
C LEU A 406 0.79 -17.87 16.06
N PRO A 407 0.36 -19.09 16.44
CA PRO A 407 1.02 -20.33 16.01
C PRO A 407 1.15 -20.41 14.49
N ALA A 408 2.24 -20.97 13.98
CA ALA A 408 2.52 -21.03 12.54
C ALA A 408 1.52 -21.90 11.78
N ASP A 409 1.02 -22.96 12.42
CA ASP A 409 0.08 -23.97 11.90
C ASP A 409 -1.40 -23.63 12.14
N LEU A 410 -1.69 -22.46 12.73
CA LEU A 410 -3.07 -22.04 13.04
C LEU A 410 -3.92 -21.95 11.75
N ALA A 411 -5.02 -22.68 11.72
CA ALA A 411 -5.98 -22.59 10.61
C ALA A 411 -6.57 -21.17 10.49
N GLY A 412 -6.58 -20.62 9.27
CA GLY A 412 -7.05 -19.26 9.02
C GLY A 412 -6.17 -18.16 9.63
N ARG A 413 -4.90 -18.47 9.87
CA ARG A 413 -3.93 -17.59 10.53
C ARG A 413 -3.86 -16.19 9.89
N SER A 414 -3.76 -16.11 8.56
CA SER A 414 -3.70 -14.83 7.83
C SER A 414 -4.92 -13.93 8.09
N GLU A 415 -6.10 -14.51 8.23
CA GLU A 415 -7.33 -13.77 8.57
C GLU A 415 -7.33 -13.32 10.03
N ARG A 416 -6.75 -14.10 10.95
CA ARG A 416 -6.58 -13.68 12.36
C ARG A 416 -5.62 -12.50 12.49
N GLU A 417 -4.56 -12.45 11.69
CA GLU A 417 -3.67 -11.27 11.60
C GLU A 417 -4.45 -10.02 11.16
N VAL A 418 -5.28 -10.15 10.13
CA VAL A 418 -6.14 -9.05 9.64
C VAL A 418 -7.17 -8.64 10.68
N GLN A 419 -7.75 -9.59 11.42
CA GLN A 419 -8.67 -9.28 12.53
C GLN A 419 -7.97 -8.48 13.63
N ALA A 420 -6.71 -8.80 13.97
CA ALA A 420 -5.92 -8.03 14.92
C ALA A 420 -5.65 -6.60 14.43
N PHE A 421 -5.33 -6.43 13.14
CA PHE A 421 -5.19 -5.11 12.51
C PHE A 421 -6.44 -4.25 12.71
N PHE A 422 -7.60 -4.72 12.27
CA PHE A 422 -8.84 -3.95 12.40
C PHE A 422 -9.30 -3.80 13.85
N GLY A 423 -9.13 -4.85 14.68
CA GLY A 423 -9.52 -4.83 16.09
C GLY A 423 -8.80 -3.72 16.86
N VAL A 424 -7.48 -3.60 16.71
CA VAL A 424 -6.70 -2.55 17.37
C VAL A 424 -7.00 -1.17 16.76
N TRP A 425 -7.19 -1.08 15.45
CA TRP A 425 -7.58 0.18 14.81
C TRP A 425 -8.90 0.71 15.37
N ILE A 426 -9.92 -0.14 15.45
CA ILE A 426 -11.23 0.21 16.04
C ILE A 426 -11.09 0.54 17.53
N LEU A 427 -10.29 -0.23 18.26
CA LEU A 427 -10.07 0.01 19.69
C LEU A 427 -9.44 1.39 19.95
N VAL A 428 -8.42 1.78 19.17
CA VAL A 428 -7.81 3.13 19.30
C VAL A 428 -8.82 4.23 18.94
N ALA A 429 -9.64 4.03 17.91
CA ALA A 429 -10.71 4.97 17.57
C ALA A 429 -11.76 5.09 18.69
N ALA A 430 -12.21 3.98 19.25
CA ALA A 430 -13.16 3.93 20.35
C ALA A 430 -12.59 4.54 21.64
N ALA A 431 -11.32 4.25 21.96
CA ALA A 431 -10.63 4.87 23.09
C ALA A 431 -10.48 6.39 22.90
N GLY A 432 -10.20 6.86 21.68
CA GLY A 432 -10.20 8.27 21.31
C GLY A 432 -11.58 8.93 21.49
N ALA A 433 -12.65 8.24 21.10
CA ALA A 433 -14.02 8.71 21.32
C ALA A 433 -14.36 8.83 22.81
N ALA A 434 -14.05 7.81 23.59
CA ALA A 434 -14.24 7.83 25.04
C ALA A 434 -13.40 8.93 25.71
N ALA A 435 -12.13 9.07 25.33
CA ALA A 435 -11.26 10.11 25.83
C ALA A 435 -11.78 11.53 25.55
N ASN A 436 -12.44 11.76 24.41
CA ASN A 436 -13.08 13.03 24.08
C ASN A 436 -14.25 13.42 25.01
N ALA A 437 -14.83 12.46 25.74
CA ALA A 437 -15.86 12.73 26.71
C ALA A 437 -15.30 13.15 28.08
N TRP A 438 -14.11 12.64 28.45
CA TRP A 438 -13.57 12.73 29.81
C TRP A 438 -12.25 13.48 29.93
N LEU A 439 -11.47 13.57 28.83
CA LEU A 439 -10.13 14.14 28.83
C LEU A 439 -10.05 15.42 27.98
N ALA A 440 -9.06 16.26 28.26
CA ALA A 440 -8.71 17.32 27.35
C ALA A 440 -8.22 16.74 26.01
N PRO A 441 -8.53 17.37 24.86
CA PRO A 441 -8.16 16.86 23.51
C PRO A 441 -6.68 16.48 23.38
N ARG A 442 -5.79 17.21 24.03
CA ARG A 442 -4.34 16.93 24.04
C ARG A 442 -4.00 15.62 24.74
N GLN A 443 -4.67 15.30 25.83
CA GLN A 443 -4.43 14.06 26.58
C GLN A 443 -4.87 12.84 25.77
N ALA A 444 -5.99 12.95 25.04
CA ALA A 444 -6.46 11.90 24.14
C ALA A 444 -5.42 11.63 23.02
N TRP A 445 -4.89 12.67 22.38
CA TRP A 445 -3.82 12.54 21.37
C TRP A 445 -2.54 11.94 21.97
N ARG A 446 -2.10 12.45 23.12
CA ARG A 446 -0.90 11.93 23.78
C ARG A 446 -1.02 10.44 24.09
N GLY A 447 -2.14 10.02 24.68
CA GLY A 447 -2.38 8.61 25.00
C GLY A 447 -2.40 7.73 23.77
N ALA A 448 -3.10 8.13 22.72
CA ALA A 448 -3.17 7.38 21.47
C ALA A 448 -1.78 7.23 20.80
N LEU A 449 -1.02 8.31 20.67
CA LEU A 449 0.32 8.29 20.07
C LEU A 449 1.32 7.50 20.91
N ALA A 450 1.26 7.58 22.25
CA ALA A 450 2.09 6.77 23.14
C ALA A 450 1.76 5.27 23.02
N ALA A 451 0.48 4.92 22.92
CA ALA A 451 0.05 3.54 22.69
C ALA A 451 0.59 2.98 21.37
N VAL A 452 0.52 3.76 20.29
CA VAL A 452 1.10 3.37 18.98
C VAL A 452 2.61 3.15 19.08
N ALA A 453 3.33 4.06 19.75
CA ALA A 453 4.77 3.90 20.00
C ALA A 453 5.07 2.60 20.75
N GLY A 454 4.30 2.30 21.81
CA GLY A 454 4.41 1.05 22.56
C GLY A 454 4.13 -0.19 21.73
N LEU A 455 3.14 -0.14 20.83
CA LEU A 455 2.81 -1.26 19.94
C LEU A 455 3.96 -1.54 18.95
N PHE A 456 4.56 -0.54 18.33
CA PHE A 456 5.72 -0.77 17.45
C PHE A 456 6.92 -1.32 18.22
N ALA A 457 7.20 -0.81 19.42
CA ALA A 457 8.25 -1.37 20.27
C ALA A 457 7.95 -2.83 20.68
N ALA A 458 6.69 -3.15 20.97
CA ALA A 458 6.25 -4.51 21.27
C ALA A 458 6.38 -5.46 20.07
N ALA A 459 6.18 -4.97 18.84
CA ALA A 459 6.40 -5.76 17.63
C ALA A 459 7.87 -6.18 17.50
N VAL A 460 8.81 -5.26 17.73
CA VAL A 460 10.25 -5.56 17.75
C VAL A 460 10.61 -6.53 18.87
N LEU A 461 10.10 -6.31 20.08
CA LEU A 461 10.34 -7.24 21.19
C LEU A 461 9.83 -8.65 20.88
N ALA A 462 8.64 -8.75 20.29
CA ALA A 462 8.08 -10.04 19.88
C ALA A 462 8.94 -10.73 18.81
N ASP A 463 9.51 -9.98 17.85
CA ASP A 463 10.41 -10.53 16.85
C ASP A 463 11.70 -11.07 17.48
N LEU A 464 12.36 -10.27 18.30
CA LEU A 464 13.60 -10.64 18.99
C LEU A 464 13.44 -11.87 19.90
N VAL A 465 12.28 -12.03 20.53
CA VAL A 465 12.03 -13.15 21.47
C VAL A 465 11.54 -14.40 20.74
N LEU A 466 10.68 -14.26 19.73
CA LEU A 466 9.95 -15.41 19.16
C LEU A 466 10.47 -15.84 17.78
N ALA A 467 11.11 -14.97 17.03
CA ALA A 467 11.52 -15.26 15.65
C ALA A 467 13.04 -15.29 15.42
N ARG A 468 13.84 -14.79 16.36
CA ARG A 468 15.30 -14.68 16.19
C ARG A 468 15.98 -15.99 15.78
N ALA A 469 15.52 -17.12 16.29
CA ALA A 469 16.07 -18.43 15.95
C ALA A 469 15.81 -18.87 14.51
N LEU A 470 14.86 -18.20 13.82
CA LEU A 470 14.47 -18.49 12.45
C LEU A 470 15.18 -17.61 11.42
N TRP A 471 15.94 -16.59 11.84
CA TRP A 471 16.55 -15.63 10.94
C TRP A 471 17.69 -16.24 10.12
N ASP A 472 17.63 -16.11 8.82
CA ASP A 472 18.71 -16.44 7.87
C ASP A 472 19.78 -15.34 7.79
N ASP A 473 19.40 -14.10 8.01
CA ASP A 473 20.25 -12.91 7.95
C ASP A 473 19.96 -11.97 9.14
N PRO A 474 20.59 -12.20 10.29
CA PRO A 474 20.36 -11.39 11.49
C PRO A 474 20.59 -9.89 11.28
N ALA A 475 21.54 -9.49 10.42
CA ALA A 475 21.82 -8.08 10.18
C ALA A 475 20.64 -7.40 9.45
N TRP A 476 20.03 -8.11 8.51
CA TRP A 476 18.86 -7.61 7.79
C TRP A 476 17.63 -7.46 8.71
N PHE A 477 17.32 -8.47 9.53
CA PHE A 477 16.19 -8.43 10.47
C PHE A 477 16.37 -7.33 11.51
N LEU A 478 17.58 -7.18 12.11
CA LEU A 478 17.88 -6.08 13.01
C LEU A 478 17.79 -4.71 12.33
N GLY A 479 18.13 -4.63 11.04
CA GLY A 479 17.95 -3.41 10.24
C GLY A 479 16.48 -3.04 10.08
N PHE A 480 15.62 -4.01 9.81
CA PHE A 480 14.16 -3.79 9.72
C PHE A 480 13.58 -3.41 11.09
N ASP A 481 13.98 -4.09 12.16
CA ASP A 481 13.58 -3.76 13.53
C ASP A 481 14.02 -2.35 13.95
N ALA A 482 15.19 -1.91 13.53
CA ALA A 482 15.65 -0.54 13.76
C ALA A 482 14.73 0.49 13.07
N VAL A 483 14.19 0.19 11.90
CA VAL A 483 13.18 1.05 11.25
C VAL A 483 11.88 1.07 12.06
N LEU A 484 11.39 -0.06 12.56
CA LEU A 484 10.22 -0.11 13.42
C LEU A 484 10.44 0.67 14.73
N LEU A 485 11.62 0.58 15.34
CA LEU A 485 11.99 1.38 16.51
C LEU A 485 12.07 2.87 16.18
N ALA A 486 12.56 3.26 15.00
CA ALA A 486 12.54 4.66 14.56
C ALA A 486 11.11 5.19 14.41
N VAL A 487 10.18 4.37 13.90
CA VAL A 487 8.75 4.70 13.85
C VAL A 487 8.19 4.85 15.27
N ALA A 488 8.46 3.92 16.17
CA ALA A 488 8.07 3.99 17.58
C ALA A 488 8.58 5.27 18.26
N ALA A 489 9.87 5.58 18.08
CA ALA A 489 10.50 6.80 18.61
C ALA A 489 9.85 8.07 18.02
N GLY A 490 9.51 8.06 16.73
CA GLY A 490 8.78 9.16 16.07
C GLY A 490 7.43 9.43 16.75
N PHE A 491 6.60 8.40 16.97
CA PHE A 491 5.33 8.53 17.68
C PHE A 491 5.52 8.95 19.13
N ALA A 492 6.50 8.41 19.85
CA ALA A 492 6.84 8.81 21.22
C ALA A 492 7.24 10.28 21.31
N LEU A 493 8.09 10.76 20.39
CA LEU A 493 8.51 12.15 20.31
C LEU A 493 7.34 13.10 20.03
N ILE A 494 6.44 12.72 19.10
CA ILE A 494 5.24 13.52 18.79
C ILE A 494 4.33 13.55 20.02
N SER A 495 4.08 12.39 20.68
CA SER A 495 3.30 12.30 21.92
C SER A 495 3.86 13.23 23.01
N HIS A 496 5.17 13.22 23.23
CA HIS A 496 5.83 14.10 24.21
C HIS A 496 5.72 15.59 23.84
N LYS A 497 5.79 15.93 22.55
CA LYS A 497 5.69 17.33 22.08
C LYS A 497 4.27 17.89 22.13
N VAL A 498 3.22 17.05 22.09
CA VAL A 498 1.82 17.51 22.19
C VAL A 498 1.59 18.34 23.45
N ASP A 499 2.26 18.03 24.56
CA ASP A 499 2.12 18.78 25.82
C ASP A 499 2.89 20.12 25.82
N ARG A 500 4.00 20.21 25.08
CA ARG A 500 4.88 21.38 25.11
C ARG A 500 4.38 22.56 24.27
N PHE A 501 3.40 22.36 23.40
CA PHE A 501 2.74 23.44 22.67
C PHE A 501 1.77 24.25 23.55
N ARG A 502 2.29 24.84 24.64
CA ARG A 502 1.56 25.86 25.39
C ARG A 502 1.52 27.15 24.54
N ALA A 503 0.33 27.70 24.36
CA ALA A 503 0.19 29.01 23.74
C ALA A 503 0.99 30.03 24.59
N PRO A 504 1.91 30.79 24.01
CA PRO A 504 2.77 31.75 24.76
C PRO A 504 1.99 32.78 25.58
N GLY A 505 0.70 32.99 25.30
CA GLY A 505 -0.14 33.97 25.98
C GLY A 505 -0.64 33.58 27.38
N ARG A 506 -0.64 32.29 27.75
CA ARG A 506 -1.17 31.88 29.04
C ARG A 506 -0.16 32.05 30.18
N ALA A 507 1.10 31.71 29.92
CA ALA A 507 2.19 31.93 30.89
C ALA A 507 2.43 33.43 31.18
N ARG A 508 2.28 34.32 30.17
CA ARG A 508 2.36 35.76 30.37
C ARG A 508 1.16 36.33 31.12
N ARG A 509 -0.05 35.80 30.95
CA ARG A 509 -1.25 36.25 31.70
C ARG A 509 -1.22 35.74 33.12
N GLU A 510 -0.73 34.53 33.40
CA GLU A 510 -0.56 34.01 34.74
C GLU A 510 0.57 34.75 35.49
N ALA A 511 1.67 35.08 34.84
CA ALA A 511 2.75 35.90 35.39
C ALA A 511 2.31 37.37 35.65
N ALA A 512 1.46 37.93 34.77
CA ALA A 512 0.91 39.26 34.94
C ALA A 512 -0.19 39.33 36.04
N ALA A 513 -0.91 38.23 36.29
CA ALA A 513 -1.90 38.14 37.34
C ALA A 513 -1.29 37.98 38.73
N VAL A 514 -0.07 37.41 38.84
CA VAL A 514 0.68 37.26 40.08
C VAL A 514 1.46 38.52 40.49
N GLY A 515 1.68 39.44 39.54
CA GLY A 515 2.57 40.60 39.69
C GLY A 515 1.93 41.96 40.02
N THR A 516 0.62 42.05 40.30
CA THR A 516 -0.01 43.31 40.71
C THR A 516 -0.35 43.32 42.22
N PRO A 517 0.47 43.95 43.08
CA PRO A 517 0.04 44.28 44.40
C PRO A 517 -1.10 45.32 44.32
N ARG A 518 -2.25 45.03 44.91
CA ARG A 518 -3.28 46.04 45.16
C ARG A 518 -2.67 47.12 46.09
N MET A 519 -2.37 48.29 45.57
CA MET A 519 -2.22 49.46 46.41
C MET A 519 -3.61 49.89 46.88
N GLU A 520 -3.92 49.59 48.15
CA GLU A 520 -5.01 50.22 48.86
C GLU A 520 -4.67 51.70 48.99
N ARG A 521 -5.53 52.58 48.47
CA ARG A 521 -5.51 54.01 48.78
C ARG A 521 -6.25 54.20 50.11
N ALA A 522 -5.52 54.71 51.07
CA ALA A 522 -6.05 55.35 52.29
C ALA A 522 -6.66 56.71 51.95
#